data_e934d8baf7aeaf8fb3265603811a9415
#
_entry.id   e934d8baf7aeaf8fb3265603811a9415
#
_cell.length_a   1.000
_cell.length_b   1.000
_cell.length_c   1.000
_cell.angle_alpha   90.00
_cell.angle_beta   90.00
_cell.angle_gamma   90.00
#
_symmetry.space_group_name_H-M   'P 1'
#
loop_
_entity.id
_entity.type
_entity.pdbx_description
1 polymer ?
#
loop_
_entity_poly.entity_id
_entity_poly.type
_entity_poly.pdbx_seq_one_letter_code
_entity_poly.pdbx_strand_id
1 'polypeptide(L)'
;LIHQLSGLLKSDSGTIHFDGNEISQLSAPKRCDAGMVRSYQITSIFRDFSVLDNVAMSIQAREGHSFRFWRNADNDRSLSNKAMKVLNETNLQDKAGVLADNLAHGEQRQLEVAMALATSPKMLLLDEPMAGMGPEESSRVTQFLNSMKGSYTMLLIEHDMDAVFALADRITVLVYGKAIACGKPEEIRNNSEVRNAYLGDG
;
A
#
# COMPACT_ATOMS: atom_id res chain seq x y z
N LEU A 1 -12.77 8.35 1.89
CA LEU A 1 -12.87 6.91 2.13
C LEU A 1 -11.61 6.35 2.83
N ILE A 2 -10.41 6.47 2.24
CA ILE A 2 -9.21 5.82 2.77
C ILE A 2 -8.81 6.34 4.16
N HIS A 3 -8.99 7.63 4.45
CA HIS A 3 -8.77 8.19 5.79
C HIS A 3 -9.74 7.62 6.83
N GLN A 4 -10.98 7.30 6.42
CA GLN A 4 -11.94 6.66 7.31
C GLN A 4 -11.58 5.20 7.54
N LEU A 5 -11.16 4.46 6.49
CA LEU A 5 -10.72 3.08 6.61
C LEU A 5 -9.44 2.96 7.45
N SER A 6 -8.46 3.85 7.26
CA SER A 6 -7.22 3.85 8.03
C SER A 6 -7.36 4.39 9.46
N GLY A 7 -8.51 4.98 9.83
CA GLY A 7 -8.76 5.51 11.17
C GLY A 7 -8.19 6.91 11.42
N LEU A 8 -7.75 7.62 10.36
CA LEU A 8 -7.30 9.02 10.44
C LEU A 8 -8.46 10.00 10.48
N LEU A 9 -9.61 9.60 9.93
CA LEU A 9 -10.85 10.36 9.96
C LEU A 9 -11.96 9.48 10.51
N LYS A 10 -12.75 10.01 11.44
CA LYS A 10 -13.92 9.31 11.96
C LYS A 10 -15.06 9.37 10.93
N SER A 11 -15.82 8.26 10.81
CA SER A 11 -17.04 8.24 10.01
C SER A 11 -18.17 8.94 10.77
N ASP A 12 -18.99 9.71 10.06
CA ASP A 12 -20.16 10.39 10.65
C ASP A 12 -21.24 9.40 11.03
N SER A 13 -21.39 8.32 10.27
CA SER A 13 -22.38 7.25 10.49
C SER A 13 -21.91 5.93 9.88
N GLY A 14 -22.64 4.85 10.21
CA GLY A 14 -22.33 3.52 9.72
C GLY A 14 -21.23 2.80 10.51
N THR A 15 -20.94 1.58 10.10
CA THR A 15 -19.93 0.71 10.72
C THR A 15 -18.93 0.21 9.69
N ILE A 16 -17.67 0.02 10.12
CA ILE A 16 -16.60 -0.56 9.33
C ILE A 16 -16.24 -1.90 9.94
N HIS A 17 -16.32 -2.96 9.14
CA HIS A 17 -15.90 -4.30 9.53
C HIS A 17 -14.67 -4.73 8.74
N PHE A 18 -13.73 -5.34 9.42
CA PHE A 18 -12.51 -5.87 8.84
C PHE A 18 -12.18 -7.22 9.47
N ASP A 19 -11.99 -8.24 8.64
CA ASP A 19 -11.67 -9.60 9.08
C ASP A 19 -12.64 -10.10 10.17
N GLY A 20 -13.96 -9.90 9.95
CA GLY A 20 -15.04 -10.30 10.85
C GLY A 20 -15.23 -9.43 12.09
N ASN A 21 -14.40 -8.43 12.33
CA ASN A 21 -14.45 -7.57 13.51
C ASN A 21 -14.89 -6.15 13.15
N GLU A 22 -15.67 -5.52 14.02
CA GLU A 22 -15.96 -4.10 13.90
C GLU A 22 -14.76 -3.27 14.33
N ILE A 23 -14.30 -2.38 13.42
CA ILE A 23 -13.14 -1.52 13.63
C ILE A 23 -13.48 -0.02 13.64
N SER A 24 -14.78 0.34 13.61
CA SER A 24 -15.27 1.73 13.46
C SER A 24 -14.66 2.68 14.50
N GLN A 25 -14.50 2.24 15.74
CA GLN A 25 -13.98 3.03 16.85
C GLN A 25 -12.48 2.82 17.12
N LEU A 26 -11.81 1.97 16.35
CA LEU A 26 -10.38 1.74 16.52
C LEU A 26 -9.58 2.93 15.97
N SER A 27 -8.56 3.34 16.73
CA SER A 27 -7.57 4.32 16.27
C SER A 27 -6.69 3.75 15.14
N ALA A 28 -6.04 4.61 14.35
CA ALA A 28 -5.18 4.19 13.26
C ALA A 28 -4.09 3.17 13.68
N PRO A 29 -3.38 3.33 14.81
CA PRO A 29 -2.45 2.31 15.28
C PRO A 29 -3.12 0.95 15.54
N LYS A 30 -4.30 0.93 16.17
CA LYS A 30 -5.03 -0.32 16.44
C LYS A 30 -5.54 -1.00 15.17
N ARG A 31 -5.89 -0.24 14.12
CA ARG A 31 -6.24 -0.81 12.81
C ARG A 31 -5.02 -1.40 12.12
N CYS A 32 -3.87 -0.73 12.23
CA CYS A 32 -2.59 -1.28 11.79
C CYS A 32 -2.27 -2.60 12.52
N ASP A 33 -2.45 -2.65 13.84
CA ASP A 33 -2.29 -3.88 14.64
C ASP A 33 -3.25 -5.00 14.22
N ALA A 34 -4.47 -4.65 13.82
CA ALA A 34 -5.44 -5.60 13.27
C ALA A 34 -5.03 -6.13 11.87
N GLY A 35 -4.06 -5.50 11.21
CA GLY A 35 -3.52 -5.90 9.92
C GLY A 35 -3.98 -5.05 8.73
N MET A 36 -4.64 -3.92 8.96
CA MET A 36 -5.02 -2.97 7.91
C MET A 36 -3.95 -1.87 7.82
N VAL A 37 -3.05 -1.98 6.88
CA VAL A 37 -1.89 -1.08 6.75
C VAL A 37 -2.05 -0.19 5.52
N ARG A 38 -1.84 1.11 5.69
CA ARG A 38 -1.86 2.10 4.62
C ARG A 38 -0.45 2.45 4.19
N SER A 39 -0.17 2.43 2.88
CA SER A 39 0.96 3.14 2.32
C SER A 39 0.61 4.64 2.27
N TYR A 40 1.48 5.49 2.78
CA TYR A 40 1.19 6.93 2.85
C TYR A 40 1.44 7.60 1.50
N GLN A 41 0.59 8.57 1.15
CA GLN A 41 0.71 9.40 -0.06
C GLN A 41 1.93 10.36 0.00
N ILE A 42 2.40 10.67 1.21
CA ILE A 42 3.67 11.39 1.44
C ILE A 42 4.70 10.34 1.84
N THR A 43 5.79 10.27 1.09
CA THR A 43 6.92 9.37 1.30
C THR A 43 7.30 9.30 2.78
N SER A 44 6.88 8.21 3.43
CA SER A 44 7.21 7.93 4.85
C SER A 44 8.56 7.23 4.98
N ILE A 45 9.36 7.24 3.90
CA ILE A 45 10.71 6.67 3.92
C ILE A 45 11.67 7.58 4.70
N PHE A 46 12.54 6.97 5.42
CA PHE A 46 13.65 7.64 6.09
C PHE A 46 14.77 7.83 5.06
N ARG A 47 14.84 9.00 4.45
CA ARG A 47 15.68 9.30 3.28
C ARG A 47 17.17 9.11 3.52
N ASP A 48 17.63 9.44 4.73
CA ASP A 48 19.03 9.34 5.16
C ASP A 48 19.43 7.92 5.58
N PHE A 49 18.52 6.96 5.54
CA PHE A 49 18.76 5.57 5.88
C PHE A 49 18.80 4.71 4.61
N SER A 50 19.50 3.57 4.71
CA SER A 50 19.51 2.60 3.62
C SER A 50 18.11 1.99 3.39
N VAL A 51 17.91 1.42 2.20
CA VAL A 51 16.70 0.65 1.87
C VAL A 51 16.47 -0.48 2.88
N LEU A 52 17.54 -1.18 3.25
CA LEU A 52 17.49 -2.26 4.25
C LEU A 52 17.06 -1.75 5.63
N ASP A 53 17.63 -0.63 6.08
CA ASP A 53 17.32 -0.05 7.39
C ASP A 53 15.88 0.44 7.48
N ASN A 54 15.34 1.02 6.40
CA ASN A 54 13.94 1.42 6.31
C ASN A 54 12.99 0.23 6.57
N VAL A 55 13.24 -0.90 5.91
CA VAL A 55 12.44 -2.12 6.08
C VAL A 55 12.66 -2.73 7.46
N ALA A 56 13.90 -2.77 7.95
CA ALA A 56 14.24 -3.29 9.27
C ALA A 56 13.53 -2.51 10.39
N MET A 57 13.49 -1.18 10.30
CA MET A 57 12.76 -0.33 11.25
C MET A 57 11.25 -0.63 11.26
N SER A 58 10.66 -0.91 10.11
CA SER A 58 9.23 -1.28 10.03
C SER A 58 8.94 -2.61 10.72
N ILE A 59 9.82 -3.62 10.56
CA ILE A 59 9.73 -4.91 11.27
C ILE A 59 9.85 -4.68 12.78
N GLN A 60 10.85 -3.91 13.20
CA GLN A 60 11.11 -3.62 14.62
C GLN A 60 9.94 -2.90 15.29
N ALA A 61 9.34 -1.92 14.60
CA ALA A 61 8.16 -1.20 15.09
C ALA A 61 6.99 -2.16 15.33
N ARG A 62 6.78 -3.13 14.45
CA ARG A 62 5.71 -4.14 14.56
C ARG A 62 5.95 -5.12 15.71
N GLU A 63 7.19 -5.55 15.92
CA GLU A 63 7.57 -6.50 16.99
C GLU A 63 7.57 -5.86 18.39
N GLY A 64 7.29 -4.54 18.50
CA GLY A 64 7.16 -3.82 19.77
C GLY A 64 8.50 -3.58 20.49
N HIS A 65 9.63 -3.74 19.81
CA HIS A 65 10.97 -3.60 20.37
C HIS A 65 11.61 -2.22 20.16
N SER A 66 10.81 -1.16 20.06
CA SER A 66 11.20 0.20 19.65
C SER A 66 12.31 0.87 20.49
N PHE A 67 12.69 0.32 21.65
CA PHE A 67 13.65 0.96 22.57
C PHE A 67 14.88 0.11 22.91
N ARG A 68 15.17 -0.97 22.18
CA ARG A 68 16.34 -1.80 22.47
C ARG A 68 17.51 -1.54 21.51
N PHE A 69 18.00 -0.31 21.48
CA PHE A 69 19.24 0.08 20.76
C PHE A 69 20.52 -0.61 21.27
N TRP A 70 20.44 -1.44 22.29
CA TRP A 70 21.60 -2.05 22.98
C TRP A 70 21.57 -3.58 22.94
N ARG A 71 21.07 -4.21 21.88
CA ARG A 71 21.04 -5.67 21.78
C ARG A 71 21.94 -6.24 20.69
N ASN A 72 22.71 -7.27 21.12
CA ASN A 72 23.51 -8.27 20.40
C ASN A 72 23.42 -8.31 18.88
N ALA A 73 24.60 -8.44 18.26
CA ALA A 73 24.82 -8.66 16.82
C ALA A 73 23.97 -9.81 16.19
N ASP A 74 23.53 -10.79 16.99
CA ASP A 74 22.68 -11.89 16.50
C ASP A 74 21.24 -11.45 16.24
N ASN A 75 20.70 -10.52 17.06
CA ASN A 75 19.37 -9.94 16.81
C ASN A 75 19.38 -9.02 15.57
N ASP A 76 20.49 -8.35 15.34
CA ASP A 76 20.70 -7.48 14.19
C ASP A 76 20.75 -8.31 12.90
N ARG A 77 21.43 -9.44 12.90
CA ARG A 77 21.45 -10.39 11.77
C ARG A 77 20.07 -10.98 11.48
N SER A 78 19.30 -11.36 12.51
CA SER A 78 17.95 -11.89 12.35
C SER A 78 17.02 -10.85 11.73
N LEU A 79 17.09 -9.59 12.18
CA LEU A 79 16.31 -8.48 11.67
C LEU A 79 16.69 -8.17 10.21
N SER A 80 17.97 -8.09 9.91
CA SER A 80 18.49 -7.88 8.56
C SER A 80 18.07 -9.00 7.60
N ASN A 81 18.06 -10.25 8.03
CA ASN A 81 17.61 -11.38 7.23
C ASN A 81 16.10 -11.29 6.92
N LYS A 82 15.28 -10.90 7.90
CA LYS A 82 13.83 -10.67 7.69
C LYS A 82 13.61 -9.51 6.71
N ALA A 83 14.33 -8.41 6.89
CA ALA A 83 14.25 -7.25 6.00
C ALA A 83 14.67 -7.61 4.56
N MET A 84 15.76 -8.37 4.41
CA MET A 84 16.23 -8.82 3.10
C MET A 84 15.21 -9.73 2.41
N LYS A 85 14.49 -10.57 3.16
CA LYS A 85 13.40 -11.38 2.58
C LYS A 85 12.30 -10.50 1.99
N VAL A 86 11.87 -9.45 2.70
CA VAL A 86 10.88 -8.49 2.19
C VAL A 86 11.41 -7.75 0.96
N LEU A 87 12.69 -7.35 0.96
CA LEU A 87 13.32 -6.71 -0.20
C LEU A 87 13.36 -7.63 -1.42
N ASN A 88 13.59 -8.93 -1.24
CA ASN A 88 13.49 -9.90 -2.33
C ASN A 88 12.05 -9.99 -2.89
N GLU A 89 11.04 -9.98 -2.04
CA GLU A 89 9.63 -10.02 -2.45
C GLU A 89 9.21 -8.75 -3.22
N THR A 90 9.92 -7.64 -2.98
CA THR A 90 9.64 -6.34 -3.60
C THR A 90 10.65 -5.93 -4.68
N ASN A 91 11.56 -6.83 -5.10
CA ASN A 91 12.60 -6.61 -6.10
C ASN A 91 13.55 -5.44 -5.78
N LEU A 92 13.81 -5.19 -4.49
CA LEU A 92 14.72 -4.14 -4.01
C LEU A 92 16.01 -4.68 -3.38
N GLN A 93 16.26 -6.00 -3.43
CA GLN A 93 17.40 -6.64 -2.79
C GLN A 93 18.75 -6.08 -3.25
N ASP A 94 18.88 -5.75 -4.54
CA ASP A 94 20.12 -5.20 -5.12
C ASP A 94 20.37 -3.75 -4.69
N LYS A 95 19.37 -3.10 -4.12
CA LYS A 95 19.42 -1.73 -3.60
C LYS A 95 19.52 -1.67 -2.08
N ALA A 96 19.66 -2.81 -1.38
CA ALA A 96 19.60 -2.89 0.08
C ALA A 96 20.52 -1.88 0.81
N GLY A 97 21.74 -1.67 0.30
CA GLY A 97 22.71 -0.71 0.85
C GLY A 97 22.59 0.72 0.30
N VAL A 98 21.68 0.99 -0.64
CA VAL A 98 21.51 2.34 -1.21
C VAL A 98 20.71 3.20 -0.23
N LEU A 99 21.06 4.49 -0.11
CA LEU A 99 20.27 5.45 0.64
C LEU A 99 18.91 5.65 -0.04
N ALA A 100 17.85 5.70 0.73
CA ALA A 100 16.49 5.81 0.19
C ALA A 100 16.28 7.09 -0.64
N ASP A 101 17.02 8.17 -0.34
CA ASP A 101 16.99 9.42 -1.11
C ASP A 101 17.57 9.27 -2.54
N ASN A 102 18.44 8.28 -2.75
CA ASN A 102 19.08 8.02 -4.05
C ASN A 102 18.27 7.06 -4.95
N LEU A 103 17.12 6.61 -4.49
CA LEU A 103 16.20 5.79 -5.29
C LEU A 103 15.44 6.64 -6.31
N ALA A 104 15.16 6.07 -7.47
CA ALA A 104 14.18 6.63 -8.40
C ALA A 104 12.79 6.66 -7.75
N HIS A 105 11.89 7.53 -8.23
CA HIS A 105 10.58 7.75 -7.61
C HIS A 105 9.75 6.46 -7.50
N GLY A 106 9.72 5.64 -8.55
CA GLY A 106 9.06 4.33 -8.52
C GLY A 106 9.70 3.33 -7.55
N GLU A 107 11.04 3.37 -7.38
CA GLU A 107 11.74 2.54 -6.38
C GLU A 107 11.44 3.01 -4.96
N GLN A 108 11.28 4.32 -4.74
CA GLN A 108 10.82 4.86 -3.45
C GLN A 108 9.42 4.34 -3.14
N ARG A 109 8.53 4.28 -4.13
CA ARG A 109 7.19 3.71 -3.96
C ARG A 109 7.23 2.20 -3.66
N GLN A 110 8.11 1.46 -4.32
CA GLN A 110 8.34 0.06 -3.99
C GLN A 110 8.84 -0.12 -2.55
N LEU A 111 9.73 0.78 -2.08
CA LEU A 111 10.21 0.77 -0.71
C LEU A 111 9.09 1.06 0.30
N GLU A 112 8.19 2.00 0.03
CA GLU A 112 7.01 2.24 0.88
C GLU A 112 6.13 0.99 1.00
N VAL A 113 5.90 0.31 -0.11
CA VAL A 113 5.15 -0.96 -0.09
C VAL A 113 5.93 -2.03 0.68
N ALA A 114 7.26 -2.13 0.50
CA ALA A 114 8.11 -3.05 1.25
C ALA A 114 8.03 -2.79 2.77
N MET A 115 8.08 -1.53 3.21
CA MET A 115 7.92 -1.16 4.61
C MET A 115 6.53 -1.55 5.15
N ALA A 116 5.48 -1.38 4.36
CA ALA A 116 4.14 -1.81 4.73
C ALA A 116 4.05 -3.34 4.83
N LEU A 117 4.61 -4.08 3.88
CA LEU A 117 4.67 -5.55 3.89
C LEU A 117 5.47 -6.10 5.06
N ALA A 118 6.53 -5.40 5.47
CA ALA A 118 7.35 -5.77 6.62
C ALA A 118 6.54 -5.87 7.94
N THR A 119 5.39 -5.21 7.99
CA THR A 119 4.46 -5.32 9.13
C THR A 119 3.52 -6.53 9.05
N SER A 120 3.67 -7.40 8.03
CA SER A 120 2.83 -8.59 7.80
C SER A 120 1.33 -8.24 7.74
N PRO A 121 0.89 -7.36 6.84
CA PRO A 121 -0.48 -6.89 6.75
C PRO A 121 -1.42 -7.98 6.24
N LYS A 122 -2.69 -7.95 6.70
CA LYS A 122 -3.79 -8.70 6.08
C LYS A 122 -4.36 -7.96 4.87
N MET A 123 -4.28 -6.62 4.87
CA MET A 123 -4.73 -5.76 3.78
C MET A 123 -3.85 -4.52 3.67
N LEU A 124 -3.45 -4.20 2.44
CA LEU A 124 -2.78 -2.96 2.08
C LEU A 124 -3.79 -1.96 1.52
N LEU A 125 -3.77 -0.74 2.04
CA LEU A 125 -4.50 0.40 1.49
C LEU A 125 -3.53 1.25 0.69
N LEU A 126 -3.70 1.28 -0.64
CA LEU A 126 -2.86 2.02 -1.57
C LEU A 126 -3.63 3.23 -2.09
N ASP A 127 -3.11 4.42 -1.84
CA ASP A 127 -3.74 5.69 -2.17
C ASP A 127 -2.97 6.39 -3.29
N GLU A 128 -3.50 6.35 -4.49
CA GLU A 128 -2.91 6.92 -5.71
C GLU A 128 -1.41 6.57 -5.87
N PRO A 129 -1.06 5.26 -5.88
CA PRO A 129 0.35 4.85 -5.90
C PRO A 129 1.09 5.29 -7.18
N MET A 130 0.39 5.64 -8.26
CA MET A 130 0.98 6.13 -9.52
C MET A 130 0.99 7.66 -9.62
N ALA A 131 0.53 8.40 -8.61
CA ALA A 131 0.43 9.84 -8.68
C ALA A 131 1.80 10.51 -8.94
N GLY A 132 1.83 11.42 -9.92
CA GLY A 132 3.04 12.17 -10.29
C GLY A 132 4.06 11.41 -11.13
N MET A 133 3.75 10.20 -11.56
CA MET A 133 4.65 9.37 -12.38
C MET A 133 4.38 9.54 -13.88
N GLY A 134 5.44 9.42 -14.68
CA GLY A 134 5.31 9.27 -16.12
C GLY A 134 4.79 7.89 -16.52
N PRO A 135 4.35 7.70 -17.80
CA PRO A 135 3.75 6.45 -18.25
C PRO A 135 4.61 5.18 -18.04
N GLU A 136 5.92 5.29 -18.28
CA GLU A 136 6.86 4.16 -18.10
C GLU A 136 7.01 3.78 -16.63
N GLU A 137 7.04 4.75 -15.74
CA GLU A 137 7.19 4.54 -14.31
C GLU A 137 5.90 3.97 -13.71
N SER A 138 4.74 4.52 -14.10
CA SER A 138 3.41 4.00 -13.75
C SER A 138 3.26 2.54 -14.21
N SER A 139 3.69 2.20 -15.42
CA SER A 139 3.68 0.82 -15.91
C SER A 139 4.53 -0.11 -15.06
N ARG A 140 5.73 0.32 -14.63
CA ARG A 140 6.60 -0.50 -13.75
C ARG A 140 5.96 -0.73 -12.38
N VAL A 141 5.37 0.30 -11.77
CA VAL A 141 4.66 0.18 -10.49
C VAL A 141 3.43 -0.72 -10.65
N THR A 142 2.69 -0.58 -11.74
CA THR A 142 1.55 -1.47 -12.06
C THR A 142 1.98 -2.93 -12.17
N GLN A 143 3.06 -3.23 -12.90
CA GLN A 143 3.60 -4.59 -13.00
C GLN A 143 4.06 -5.13 -11.64
N PHE A 144 4.72 -4.30 -10.83
CA PHE A 144 5.12 -4.66 -9.48
C PHE A 144 3.91 -5.00 -8.60
N LEU A 145 2.87 -4.15 -8.55
CA LEU A 145 1.66 -4.43 -7.79
C LEU A 145 0.91 -5.67 -8.31
N ASN A 146 0.91 -5.87 -9.63
CA ASN A 146 0.30 -7.06 -10.22
C ASN A 146 1.03 -8.36 -9.81
N SER A 147 2.35 -8.32 -9.64
CA SER A 147 3.11 -9.49 -9.16
C SER A 147 2.76 -9.89 -7.72
N MET A 148 2.17 -8.99 -6.94
CA MET A 148 1.74 -9.23 -5.57
C MET A 148 0.31 -9.78 -5.46
N LYS A 149 -0.45 -9.77 -6.54
CA LYS A 149 -1.82 -10.32 -6.57
C LYS A 149 -1.83 -11.80 -6.18
N GLY A 150 -2.85 -12.18 -5.43
CA GLY A 150 -2.98 -13.55 -4.89
C GLY A 150 -2.18 -13.80 -3.61
N SER A 151 -1.09 -13.06 -3.38
CA SER A 151 -0.32 -13.14 -2.12
C SER A 151 -0.82 -12.14 -1.09
N TYR A 152 -1.30 -10.98 -1.54
CA TYR A 152 -1.75 -9.88 -0.67
C TYR A 152 -3.12 -9.36 -1.09
N THR A 153 -3.95 -9.05 -0.10
CA THR A 153 -5.19 -8.30 -0.32
C THR A 153 -4.86 -6.82 -0.39
N MET A 154 -5.25 -6.17 -1.49
CA MET A 154 -4.99 -4.75 -1.71
C MET A 154 -6.30 -4.01 -1.99
N LEU A 155 -6.50 -2.87 -1.34
CA LEU A 155 -7.48 -1.87 -1.71
C LEU A 155 -6.73 -0.70 -2.37
N LEU A 156 -6.96 -0.54 -3.67
CA LEU A 156 -6.35 0.50 -4.47
C LEU A 156 -7.36 1.64 -4.70
N ILE A 157 -6.96 2.88 -4.44
CA ILE A 157 -7.68 4.07 -4.89
C ILE A 157 -6.84 4.71 -5.98
N GLU A 158 -7.40 4.81 -7.16
CA GLU A 158 -6.76 5.36 -8.35
C GLU A 158 -7.75 6.03 -9.26
N HIS A 159 -7.27 6.98 -10.04
CA HIS A 159 -8.01 7.64 -11.11
C HIS A 159 -7.42 7.34 -12.50
N ASP A 160 -6.26 6.69 -12.57
CA ASP A 160 -5.68 6.12 -13.79
C ASP A 160 -6.44 4.83 -14.14
N MET A 161 -7.34 4.94 -15.12
CA MET A 161 -8.21 3.83 -15.51
C MET A 161 -7.44 2.64 -16.09
N ASP A 162 -6.32 2.88 -16.77
CA ASP A 162 -5.50 1.79 -17.34
C ASP A 162 -4.88 0.97 -16.22
N ALA A 163 -4.33 1.62 -15.19
CA ALA A 163 -3.80 0.97 -14.01
C ALA A 163 -4.91 0.23 -13.23
N VAL A 164 -6.08 0.85 -13.05
CA VAL A 164 -7.23 0.22 -12.36
C VAL A 164 -7.67 -1.04 -13.09
N PHE A 165 -7.85 -1.00 -14.41
CA PHE A 165 -8.26 -2.17 -15.19
C PHE A 165 -7.21 -3.27 -15.24
N ALA A 166 -5.93 -2.92 -15.19
CA ALA A 166 -4.84 -3.90 -15.15
C ALA A 166 -4.72 -4.61 -13.79
N LEU A 167 -5.01 -3.90 -12.69
CA LEU A 167 -4.77 -4.40 -11.34
C LEU A 167 -6.00 -4.99 -10.66
N ALA A 168 -7.19 -4.45 -10.89
CA ALA A 168 -8.34 -4.78 -10.07
C ALA A 168 -8.97 -6.13 -10.44
N ASP A 169 -9.35 -6.92 -9.43
CA ASP A 169 -10.26 -8.06 -9.59
C ASP A 169 -11.72 -7.62 -9.50
N ARG A 170 -11.96 -6.52 -8.77
CA ARG A 170 -13.27 -5.88 -8.61
C ARG A 170 -13.10 -4.38 -8.48
N ILE A 171 -13.95 -3.62 -9.15
CA ILE A 171 -13.93 -2.16 -9.17
C ILE A 171 -15.22 -1.64 -8.57
N THR A 172 -15.12 -0.64 -7.68
CA THR A 172 -16.23 0.17 -7.22
C THR A 172 -16.00 1.60 -7.67
N VAL A 173 -16.90 2.13 -8.47
CA VAL A 173 -16.81 3.49 -9.02
C VAL A 173 -17.56 4.45 -8.10
N LEU A 174 -16.85 5.50 -7.66
CA LEU A 174 -17.38 6.53 -6.76
C LEU A 174 -17.53 7.86 -7.50
N VAL A 175 -18.72 8.44 -7.45
CA VAL A 175 -19.00 9.79 -7.95
C VAL A 175 -19.63 10.60 -6.83
N TYR A 176 -19.02 11.73 -6.49
CA TYR A 176 -19.44 12.57 -5.36
C TYR A 176 -19.65 11.78 -4.06
N GLY A 177 -18.76 10.79 -3.79
CA GLY A 177 -18.82 9.97 -2.60
C GLY A 177 -19.88 8.86 -2.59
N LYS A 178 -20.64 8.69 -3.68
CA LYS A 178 -21.62 7.61 -3.85
C LYS A 178 -21.10 6.55 -4.79
N ALA A 179 -21.29 5.27 -4.43
CA ALA A 179 -21.00 4.17 -5.33
C ALA A 179 -22.10 4.12 -6.41
N ILE A 180 -21.69 4.33 -7.68
CA ILE A 180 -22.60 4.25 -8.85
C ILE A 180 -22.53 2.88 -9.53
N ALA A 181 -21.41 2.18 -9.44
CA ALA A 181 -21.24 0.85 -10.01
C ALA A 181 -20.27 0.03 -9.18
N CYS A 182 -20.46 -1.30 -9.18
CA CYS A 182 -19.53 -2.24 -8.57
C CYS A 182 -19.58 -3.56 -9.36
N GLY A 183 -18.42 -4.03 -9.83
CA GLY A 183 -18.35 -5.23 -10.65
C GLY A 183 -16.94 -5.59 -11.06
N LYS A 184 -16.81 -6.59 -11.93
CA LYS A 184 -15.53 -6.95 -12.56
C LYS A 184 -15.07 -5.87 -13.54
N PRO A 185 -13.79 -5.79 -13.88
CA PRO A 185 -13.26 -4.80 -14.81
C PRO A 185 -14.05 -4.70 -16.14
N GLU A 186 -14.40 -5.84 -16.74
CA GLU A 186 -15.16 -5.90 -17.99
C GLU A 186 -16.59 -5.34 -17.85
N GLU A 187 -17.25 -5.60 -16.71
CA GLU A 187 -18.60 -5.08 -16.43
C GLU A 187 -18.58 -3.56 -16.27
N ILE A 188 -17.55 -3.05 -15.55
CA ILE A 188 -17.36 -1.61 -15.32
C ILE A 188 -17.02 -0.88 -16.62
N ARG A 189 -16.16 -1.45 -17.48
CA ARG A 189 -15.79 -0.87 -18.76
C ARG A 189 -16.99 -0.69 -19.71
N ASN A 190 -17.96 -1.60 -19.62
CA ASN A 190 -19.17 -1.59 -20.45
C ASN A 190 -20.36 -0.87 -19.80
N ASN A 191 -20.21 -0.36 -18.58
CA ASN A 191 -21.28 0.35 -17.88
C ASN A 191 -21.44 1.77 -18.42
N SER A 192 -22.64 2.10 -18.92
CA SER A 192 -22.92 3.40 -19.53
C SER A 192 -22.79 4.57 -18.54
N GLU A 193 -23.20 4.39 -17.29
CA GLU A 193 -23.10 5.42 -16.25
C GLU A 193 -21.64 5.74 -15.92
N VAL A 194 -20.78 4.71 -15.86
CA VAL A 194 -19.33 4.87 -15.66
C VAL A 194 -18.69 5.54 -16.87
N ARG A 195 -19.08 5.15 -18.09
CA ARG A 195 -18.57 5.75 -19.33
C ARG A 195 -18.86 7.25 -19.37
N ASN A 196 -20.09 7.65 -19.07
CA ASN A 196 -20.48 9.07 -19.04
C ASN A 196 -19.75 9.85 -17.95
N ALA A 197 -19.43 9.21 -16.80
CA ALA A 197 -18.79 9.89 -15.68
C ALA A 197 -17.27 10.03 -15.83
N TYR A 198 -16.59 9.06 -16.45
CA TYR A 198 -15.13 8.95 -16.42
C TYR A 198 -14.45 8.71 -17.78
N LEU A 199 -15.12 8.06 -18.73
CA LEU A 199 -14.46 7.66 -19.97
C LEU A 199 -14.76 8.61 -21.14
N GLY A 200 -15.69 9.55 -20.94
CA GLY A 200 -16.17 10.45 -21.98
C GLY A 200 -16.96 9.70 -23.06
N ASP A 201 -17.80 10.42 -23.79
CA ASP A 201 -18.40 9.92 -25.04
C ASP A 201 -17.27 9.86 -26.07
N GLY A 202 -16.81 8.64 -26.42
CA GLY A 202 -15.91 8.40 -27.54
C GLY A 202 -16.66 8.33 -28.85
#